data_2bf4dadd15befbae9189ce8d71c6c81b
#
_entry.id   2bf4dadd15befbae9189ce8d71c6c81b
#
_cell.length_a   1.000
_cell.length_b   1.000
_cell.length_c   1.000
_cell.angle_alpha   90.00
_cell.angle_beta   90.00
_cell.angle_gamma   90.00
#
_symmetry.space_group_name_H-M   'P 1'
#
loop_
_entity.id
_entity.type
_entity.pdbx_description
1 polymer ?
#
loop_
_entity_poly.entity_id
_entity_poly.type
_entity_poly.pdbx_seq_one_letter_code
_entity_poly.pdbx_strand_id
1 'polypeptide(L)'
;IINLDELLEEYDGQAVDSEAQERLEKIREQALDTDPLYSIFTSGSTGVPKGVIVNHRSTIDFIDCFTETFGITNEDVIGNQAPFDFDVSVKDIYSSLKTGATLQLIPKMCFSFPTKLLDFLDDRKVTTIIWAVSALCIVTTLNGFEYKRPSSLNKIMFSGEVMPIKHLN
;
A
#
# COMPACT_ATOMS: atom_id res chain seq x y z
N ILE A 1 12.19 0.97 20.51
CA ILE A 1 11.08 0.32 19.80
C ILE A 1 9.84 0.67 20.60
N ILE A 2 8.87 1.29 19.95
CA ILE A 2 7.57 1.59 20.55
C ILE A 2 6.67 0.38 20.26
N ASN A 3 6.12 -0.23 21.32
CA ASN A 3 5.12 -1.28 21.17
C ASN A 3 3.73 -0.61 21.12
N LEU A 4 3.05 -0.73 19.99
CA LEU A 4 1.77 -0.08 19.79
C LEU A 4 0.68 -0.67 20.70
N ASP A 5 0.72 -1.97 20.96
CA ASP A 5 -0.29 -2.63 21.80
C ASP A 5 -0.20 -2.16 23.25
N GLU A 6 1.02 -2.05 23.79
CA GLU A 6 1.27 -1.49 25.14
C GLU A 6 0.81 -0.02 25.21
N LEU A 7 1.05 0.75 24.15
CA LEU A 7 0.64 2.15 24.08
C LEU A 7 -0.89 2.29 24.03
N LEU A 8 -1.57 1.44 23.27
CA LEU A 8 -3.03 1.44 23.19
C LEU A 8 -3.66 1.02 24.52
N GLU A 9 -3.10 0.01 25.23
CA GLU A 9 -3.55 -0.39 26.56
C GLU A 9 -3.36 0.74 27.60
N GLU A 10 -2.25 1.48 27.51
CA GLU A 10 -1.97 2.61 28.42
C GLU A 10 -2.97 3.75 28.24
N TYR A 11 -3.42 4.01 27.02
CA TYR A 11 -4.32 5.12 26.68
C TYR A 11 -5.78 4.71 26.56
N ASP A 12 -6.11 3.43 26.68
CA ASP A 12 -7.50 2.96 26.59
C ASP A 12 -8.35 3.54 27.72
N GLY A 13 -9.39 4.28 27.34
CA GLY A 13 -10.32 4.94 28.27
C GLY A 13 -9.79 6.23 28.94
N GLN A 14 -8.61 6.72 28.61
CA GLN A 14 -8.16 8.03 29.09
C GLN A 14 -8.94 9.16 28.40
N ALA A 15 -9.29 10.18 29.17
CA ALA A 15 -9.87 11.39 28.61
C ALA A 15 -8.85 12.09 27.70
N VAL A 16 -9.31 12.56 26.55
CA VAL A 16 -8.47 13.32 25.62
C VAL A 16 -7.92 14.55 26.36
N ASP A 17 -6.60 14.70 26.39
CA ASP A 17 -5.96 15.88 26.94
C ASP A 17 -6.37 17.12 26.16
N SER A 18 -7.06 18.07 26.82
CA SER A 18 -7.57 19.29 26.20
C SER A 18 -6.45 20.17 25.62
N GLU A 19 -5.27 20.19 26.24
CA GLU A 19 -4.12 20.94 25.72
C GLU A 19 -3.57 20.29 24.45
N ALA A 20 -3.50 18.97 24.40
CA ALA A 20 -3.10 18.22 23.21
C ALA A 20 -4.11 18.44 22.07
N GLN A 21 -5.41 18.47 22.38
CA GLN A 21 -6.45 18.73 21.40
C GLN A 21 -6.34 20.13 20.81
N GLU A 22 -6.17 21.16 21.62
CA GLU A 22 -5.97 22.54 21.15
C GLU A 22 -4.71 22.68 20.28
N ARG A 23 -3.64 21.97 20.65
CA ARG A 23 -2.40 21.95 19.83
C ARG A 23 -2.63 21.31 18.49
N LEU A 24 -3.37 20.19 18.43
CA LEU A 24 -3.71 19.51 17.19
C LEU A 24 -4.59 20.39 16.28
N GLU A 25 -5.56 21.10 16.85
CA GLU A 25 -6.41 22.03 16.10
C GLU A 25 -5.59 23.17 15.49
N LYS A 26 -4.69 23.78 16.24
CA LYS A 26 -3.77 24.80 15.72
C LYS A 26 -2.87 24.29 14.60
N ILE A 27 -2.36 23.05 14.72
CA ILE A 27 -1.57 22.44 13.66
C ILE A 27 -2.42 22.22 12.40
N ARG A 28 -3.66 21.72 12.56
CA ARG A 28 -4.59 21.50 11.44
C ARG A 28 -4.98 22.80 10.72
N GLU A 29 -5.20 23.88 11.47
CA GLU A 29 -5.52 25.19 10.90
C GLU A 29 -4.36 25.80 10.09
N GLN A 30 -3.13 25.44 10.42
CA GLN A 30 -1.91 25.94 9.75
C GLN A 30 -1.40 25.00 8.66
N ALA A 31 -1.89 23.76 8.61
CA ALA A 31 -1.43 22.76 7.66
C ALA A 31 -1.79 23.16 6.22
N LEU A 32 -0.80 23.06 5.35
CA LEU A 32 -0.95 23.33 3.92
C LEU A 32 -0.79 22.03 3.14
N ASP A 33 -1.45 21.94 2.00
CA ASP A 33 -1.30 20.80 1.09
C ASP A 33 0.11 20.71 0.47
N THR A 34 0.90 21.75 0.59
CA THR A 34 2.33 21.79 0.22
C THR A 34 3.25 21.29 1.33
N ASP A 35 2.73 21.03 2.53
CA ASP A 35 3.54 20.49 3.62
C ASP A 35 4.02 19.06 3.31
N PRO A 36 5.18 18.66 3.84
CA PRO A 36 5.69 17.31 3.68
C PRO A 36 4.74 16.25 4.22
N LEU A 37 4.46 15.22 3.41
CA LEU A 37 3.71 14.05 3.83
C LEU A 37 4.64 12.90 4.26
N TYR A 38 5.65 12.63 3.41
CA TYR A 38 6.68 11.63 3.71
C TYR A 38 7.99 11.95 2.99
N SER A 39 9.06 11.28 3.41
CA SER A 39 10.36 11.35 2.75
C SER A 39 10.91 9.94 2.47
N ILE A 40 11.59 9.80 1.33
CA ILE A 40 12.24 8.57 0.92
C ILE A 40 13.70 8.85 0.63
N PHE A 41 14.57 7.93 1.02
CA PHE A 41 15.99 8.02 0.69
C PHE A 41 16.33 7.08 -0.46
N THR A 42 16.95 7.63 -1.50
CA THR A 42 17.49 6.86 -2.62
C THR A 42 18.99 6.71 -2.50
N SER A 43 19.54 5.58 -2.96
CA SER A 43 20.98 5.40 -3.07
C SER A 43 21.54 6.40 -4.08
N GLY A 44 22.19 7.48 -3.60
CA GLY A 44 22.81 8.46 -4.49
C GLY A 44 23.97 7.85 -5.27
N SER A 45 24.12 8.22 -6.54
CA SER A 45 25.25 7.82 -7.41
C SER A 45 26.63 8.21 -6.84
N THR A 46 26.65 9.12 -5.89
CA THR A 46 27.87 9.59 -5.17
C THR A 46 28.12 8.84 -3.86
N GLY A 47 27.33 7.81 -3.54
CA GLY A 47 27.43 7.07 -2.28
C GLY A 47 26.73 7.73 -1.08
N VAL A 48 26.28 8.98 -1.22
CA VAL A 48 25.50 9.67 -0.17
C VAL A 48 24.03 9.54 -0.52
N PRO A 49 23.18 8.99 0.39
CA PRO A 49 21.74 8.89 0.17
C PRO A 49 21.12 10.28 -0.02
N LYS A 50 20.24 10.40 -1.01
CA LYS A 50 19.46 11.62 -1.26
C LYS A 50 18.04 11.44 -0.76
N GLY A 51 17.57 12.36 0.09
CA GLY A 51 16.20 12.42 0.54
C GLY A 51 15.32 13.12 -0.49
N VAL A 52 14.23 12.47 -0.87
CA VAL A 52 13.14 13.05 -1.67
C VAL A 52 11.95 13.28 -0.74
N ILE A 53 11.47 14.52 -0.71
CA ILE A 53 10.29 14.90 0.09
C ILE A 53 9.08 14.95 -0.84
N VAL A 54 8.01 14.26 -0.46
CA VAL A 54 6.73 14.27 -1.17
C VAL A 54 5.70 14.98 -0.29
N ASN A 55 4.98 15.94 -0.86
CA ASN A 55 3.97 16.72 -0.16
C ASN A 55 2.55 16.14 -0.34
N HIS A 56 1.60 16.63 0.46
CA HIS A 56 0.20 16.20 0.41
C HIS A 56 -0.42 16.42 -0.97
N ARG A 57 -0.24 17.60 -1.58
CA ARG A 57 -0.80 17.93 -2.90
C ARG A 57 -0.39 16.93 -3.97
N SER A 58 0.90 16.62 -4.06
CA SER A 58 1.41 15.67 -5.05
C SER A 58 0.81 14.27 -4.88
N THR A 59 0.61 13.85 -3.63
CA THR A 59 -0.01 12.56 -3.34
C THR A 59 -1.50 12.56 -3.68
N ILE A 60 -2.22 13.63 -3.37
CA ILE A 60 -3.64 13.78 -3.71
C ILE A 60 -3.83 13.74 -5.23
N ASP A 61 -3.10 14.58 -5.96
CA ASP A 61 -3.16 14.63 -7.43
C ASP A 61 -2.84 13.28 -8.07
N PHE A 62 -1.79 12.61 -7.54
CA PHE A 62 -1.42 11.28 -8.02
C PHE A 62 -2.53 10.26 -7.79
N ILE A 63 -3.10 10.19 -6.59
CA ILE A 63 -4.15 9.22 -6.23
C ILE A 63 -5.45 9.52 -6.98
N ASP A 64 -5.77 10.79 -7.23
CA ASP A 64 -6.91 11.19 -8.04
C ASP A 64 -6.79 10.63 -9.47
N CYS A 65 -5.69 10.91 -10.13
CA CYS A 65 -5.39 10.39 -11.45
C CYS A 65 -5.34 8.86 -11.47
N PHE A 66 -4.70 8.25 -10.48
CA PHE A 66 -4.52 6.79 -10.40
C PHE A 66 -5.85 6.06 -10.25
N THR A 67 -6.70 6.49 -9.31
CA THR A 67 -8.00 5.83 -9.06
C THR A 67 -8.96 5.99 -10.23
N GLU A 68 -8.96 7.15 -10.90
CA GLU A 68 -9.75 7.37 -12.12
C GLU A 68 -9.25 6.52 -13.28
N THR A 69 -7.94 6.52 -13.53
CA THR A 69 -7.33 5.79 -14.66
C THR A 69 -7.59 4.29 -14.58
N PHE A 70 -7.49 3.72 -13.39
CA PHE A 70 -7.63 2.27 -13.17
C PHE A 70 -9.02 1.86 -12.68
N GLY A 71 -9.95 2.79 -12.55
CA GLY A 71 -11.33 2.52 -12.14
C GLY A 71 -11.41 1.87 -10.78
N ILE A 72 -10.65 2.38 -9.79
CA ILE A 72 -10.69 1.87 -8.41
C ILE A 72 -11.88 2.50 -7.70
N THR A 73 -12.72 1.67 -7.10
CA THR A 73 -13.97 2.05 -6.43
C THR A 73 -14.07 1.47 -5.03
N ASN A 74 -15.12 1.82 -4.30
CA ASN A 74 -15.43 1.25 -2.98
C ASN A 74 -15.77 -0.25 -3.00
N GLU A 75 -16.01 -0.82 -4.18
CA GLU A 75 -16.26 -2.26 -4.34
C GLU A 75 -14.95 -3.07 -4.43
N ASP A 76 -13.82 -2.39 -4.60
CA ASP A 76 -12.53 -3.07 -4.70
C ASP A 76 -12.01 -3.55 -3.35
N VAL A 77 -11.36 -4.71 -3.40
CA VAL A 77 -10.54 -5.25 -2.32
C VAL A 77 -9.11 -5.26 -2.80
N ILE A 78 -8.31 -4.32 -2.30
CA ILE A 78 -6.91 -4.12 -2.71
C ILE A 78 -6.01 -5.02 -1.88
N GLY A 79 -5.33 -5.96 -2.52
CA GLY A 79 -4.37 -6.85 -1.88
C GLY A 79 -2.99 -6.20 -1.78
N ASN A 80 -2.64 -5.67 -0.62
CA ASN A 80 -1.36 -5.00 -0.39
C ASN A 80 -0.20 -5.99 -0.28
N GLN A 81 0.85 -5.75 -1.07
CA GLN A 81 2.12 -6.49 -1.04
C GLN A 81 3.27 -5.66 -0.47
N ALA A 82 3.29 -4.37 -0.76
CA ALA A 82 4.39 -3.50 -0.40
C ALA A 82 4.41 -3.24 1.11
N PRO A 83 5.59 -3.30 1.76
CA PRO A 83 5.74 -2.82 3.13
C PRO A 83 5.34 -1.34 3.25
N PHE A 84 4.80 -0.93 4.40
CA PHE A 84 4.33 0.44 4.58
C PHE A 84 5.45 1.49 4.69
N ASP A 85 6.66 1.05 4.97
CA ASP A 85 7.87 1.87 4.94
C ASP A 85 8.44 2.07 3.51
N PHE A 86 7.74 1.56 2.49
CA PHE A 86 8.11 1.69 1.09
C PHE A 86 7.04 2.46 0.31
N ASP A 87 7.45 3.42 -0.52
CA ASP A 87 6.57 4.37 -1.23
C ASP A 87 5.52 3.72 -2.15
N VAL A 88 5.77 2.51 -2.61
CA VAL A 88 4.80 1.76 -3.43
C VAL A 88 3.49 1.52 -2.68
N SER A 89 3.53 1.41 -1.34
CA SER A 89 2.35 1.25 -0.48
C SER A 89 1.40 2.45 -0.50
N VAL A 90 1.87 3.62 -0.86
CA VAL A 90 1.07 4.85 -0.99
C VAL A 90 -0.14 4.63 -1.92
N LYS A 91 0.05 3.90 -3.02
CA LYS A 91 -1.03 3.59 -3.96
C LYS A 91 -2.14 2.77 -3.30
N ASP A 92 -1.77 1.75 -2.54
CA ASP A 92 -2.73 0.86 -1.89
C ASP A 92 -3.48 1.59 -0.77
N ILE A 93 -2.73 2.26 0.12
CA ILE A 93 -3.27 2.96 1.30
C ILE A 93 -4.19 4.10 0.88
N TYR A 94 -3.68 5.04 0.07
CA TYR A 94 -4.44 6.24 -0.25
C TYR A 94 -5.54 6.00 -1.27
N SER A 95 -5.42 5.01 -2.17
CA SER A 95 -6.55 4.59 -3.01
C SER A 95 -7.70 4.04 -2.17
N SER A 96 -7.41 3.21 -1.17
CA SER A 96 -8.46 2.68 -0.29
C SER A 96 -9.10 3.78 0.56
N LEU A 97 -8.32 4.71 1.12
CA LEU A 97 -8.84 5.85 1.88
C LEU A 97 -9.72 6.77 1.03
N LYS A 98 -9.31 7.07 -0.20
CA LYS A 98 -10.05 7.95 -1.10
C LYS A 98 -11.37 7.33 -1.56
N THR A 99 -11.34 6.07 -1.98
CA THR A 99 -12.48 5.43 -2.65
C THR A 99 -13.42 4.69 -1.70
N GLY A 100 -12.98 4.40 -0.46
CA GLY A 100 -13.66 3.50 0.46
C GLY A 100 -13.44 2.02 0.14
N ALA A 101 -12.47 1.69 -0.73
CA ALA A 101 -12.08 0.31 -1.01
C ALA A 101 -11.52 -0.37 0.25
N THR A 102 -11.65 -1.69 0.31
CA THR A 102 -11.04 -2.48 1.38
C THR A 102 -9.56 -2.67 1.13
N LEU A 103 -8.72 -2.33 2.11
CA LEU A 103 -7.28 -2.65 2.08
C LEU A 103 -7.05 -3.98 2.80
N GLN A 104 -6.65 -5.02 2.04
CA GLN A 104 -6.35 -6.33 2.57
C GLN A 104 -4.84 -6.52 2.71
N LEU A 105 -4.34 -6.58 3.94
CA LEU A 105 -2.92 -6.81 4.21
C LEU A 105 -2.59 -8.28 4.00
N ILE A 106 -1.70 -8.57 3.06
CA ILE A 106 -1.27 -9.94 2.78
C ILE A 106 -0.07 -10.29 3.66
N PRO A 107 -0.16 -11.36 4.48
CA PRO A 107 0.96 -11.77 5.30
C PRO A 107 2.21 -12.06 4.45
N LYS A 108 3.37 -11.50 4.82
CA LYS A 108 4.63 -11.63 4.08
C LYS A 108 4.99 -13.09 3.77
N MET A 109 4.68 -14.00 4.71
CA MET A 109 4.93 -15.43 4.52
C MET A 109 4.16 -16.06 3.35
N CYS A 110 3.03 -15.49 2.94
CA CYS A 110 2.25 -15.99 1.79
C CYS A 110 3.06 -15.93 0.50
N PHE A 111 3.92 -14.92 0.34
CA PHE A 111 4.75 -14.78 -0.86
C PHE A 111 5.83 -15.85 -1.02
N SER A 112 6.15 -16.60 0.04
CA SER A 112 7.03 -17.76 -0.04
C SER A 112 6.31 -19.03 -0.49
N PHE A 113 4.98 -19.06 -0.51
CA PHE A 113 4.15 -20.20 -0.83
C PHE A 113 3.01 -19.82 -1.77
N PRO A 114 3.18 -19.89 -3.09
CA PRO A 114 2.19 -19.44 -4.07
C PRO A 114 0.79 -20.00 -3.87
N THR A 115 0.67 -21.27 -3.46
CA THR A 115 -0.65 -21.87 -3.20
C THR A 115 -1.38 -21.16 -2.05
N LYS A 116 -0.66 -20.87 -0.94
CA LYS A 116 -1.23 -20.13 0.19
C LYS A 116 -1.57 -18.70 -0.19
N LEU A 117 -0.75 -18.07 -1.04
CA LEU A 117 -1.02 -16.72 -1.53
C LEU A 117 -2.31 -16.70 -2.36
N LEU A 118 -2.46 -17.63 -3.30
CA LEU A 118 -3.64 -17.70 -4.16
C LEU A 118 -4.91 -18.08 -3.39
N ASP A 119 -4.79 -18.97 -2.40
CA ASP A 119 -5.89 -19.26 -1.47
C ASP A 119 -6.29 -18.02 -0.69
N PHE A 120 -5.32 -17.28 -0.14
CA PHE A 120 -5.58 -16.04 0.58
C PHE A 120 -6.31 -15.00 -0.29
N LEU A 121 -5.84 -14.79 -1.53
CA LEU A 121 -6.49 -13.85 -2.46
C LEU A 121 -7.94 -14.25 -2.76
N ASP A 122 -8.20 -15.52 -2.96
CA ASP A 122 -9.54 -16.04 -3.26
C ASP A 122 -10.47 -15.99 -2.05
N ASP A 123 -10.00 -16.42 -0.86
CA ASP A 123 -10.74 -16.40 0.39
C ASP A 123 -11.13 -14.98 0.82
N ARG A 124 -10.23 -14.01 0.60
CA ARG A 124 -10.44 -12.60 0.92
C ARG A 124 -11.12 -11.81 -0.18
N LYS A 125 -11.49 -12.47 -1.28
CA LYS A 125 -12.15 -11.84 -2.43
C LYS A 125 -11.37 -10.65 -2.99
N VAL A 126 -10.05 -10.74 -3.02
CA VAL A 126 -9.18 -9.68 -3.55
C VAL A 126 -9.53 -9.46 -5.03
N THR A 127 -9.84 -8.21 -5.38
CA THR A 127 -10.19 -7.81 -6.76
C THR A 127 -9.02 -7.16 -7.48
N THR A 128 -8.16 -6.48 -6.71
CA THR A 128 -7.13 -5.58 -7.23
C THR A 128 -5.81 -5.84 -6.55
N ILE A 129 -4.75 -5.98 -7.33
CA ILE A 129 -3.36 -6.04 -6.84
C ILE A 129 -2.48 -5.04 -7.60
N ILE A 130 -1.55 -4.41 -6.84
CA ILE A 130 -0.62 -3.41 -7.36
C ILE A 130 0.78 -3.80 -6.87
N TRP A 131 1.39 -4.78 -7.52
CA TRP A 131 2.58 -5.44 -6.99
C TRP A 131 3.86 -5.13 -7.77
N ALA A 132 4.99 -5.41 -7.15
CA ALA A 132 6.26 -5.48 -7.85
C ALA A 132 6.24 -6.63 -8.87
N VAL A 133 6.91 -6.44 -10.01
CA VAL A 133 7.05 -7.47 -11.06
C VAL A 133 7.62 -8.77 -10.48
N SER A 134 8.62 -8.67 -9.61
CA SER A 134 9.24 -9.83 -8.96
C SER A 134 8.24 -10.68 -8.16
N ALA A 135 7.27 -10.07 -7.48
CA ALA A 135 6.24 -10.80 -6.74
C ALA A 135 5.33 -11.64 -7.68
N LEU A 136 4.94 -11.07 -8.83
CA LEU A 136 4.18 -11.80 -9.85
C LEU A 136 5.01 -12.93 -10.48
N CYS A 137 6.30 -12.65 -10.78
CA CYS A 137 7.19 -13.65 -11.35
C CYS A 137 7.40 -14.86 -10.43
N ILE A 138 7.38 -14.70 -9.11
CA ILE A 138 7.46 -15.82 -8.17
C ILE A 138 6.25 -16.73 -8.32
N VAL A 139 5.04 -16.16 -8.40
CA VAL A 139 3.81 -16.96 -8.56
C VAL A 139 3.83 -17.77 -9.84
N THR A 140 4.24 -17.16 -10.97
CA THR A 140 4.31 -17.85 -12.27
C THR A 140 5.44 -18.89 -12.32
N THR A 141 6.64 -18.55 -11.79
CA THR A 141 7.79 -19.47 -11.78
C THR A 141 7.52 -20.76 -10.99
N LEU A 142 6.72 -20.67 -9.95
CA LEU A 142 6.33 -21.80 -9.11
C LEU A 142 4.99 -22.43 -9.54
N ASN A 143 4.54 -22.16 -10.76
CA ASN A 143 3.32 -22.69 -11.37
C ASN A 143 2.06 -22.47 -10.51
N GLY A 144 2.00 -21.35 -9.78
CA GLY A 144 0.88 -21.05 -8.89
C GLY A 144 -0.47 -21.00 -9.61
N PHE A 145 -0.52 -20.44 -10.82
CA PHE A 145 -1.76 -20.31 -11.60
C PHE A 145 -2.27 -21.64 -12.21
N GLU A 146 -1.45 -22.70 -12.21
CA GLU A 146 -1.91 -24.07 -12.50
C GLU A 146 -2.71 -24.65 -11.32
N TYR A 147 -2.35 -24.24 -10.10
CA TYR A 147 -3.05 -24.63 -8.88
C TYR A 147 -4.40 -23.94 -8.76
N LYS A 148 -4.42 -22.61 -8.81
CA LYS A 148 -5.64 -21.81 -8.64
C LYS A 148 -5.53 -20.44 -9.35
N ARG A 149 -6.63 -20.00 -9.91
CA ARG A 149 -6.82 -18.61 -10.36
C ARG A 149 -7.88 -17.96 -9.48
N PRO A 150 -7.53 -16.95 -8.64
CA PRO A 150 -8.51 -16.29 -7.76
C PRO A 150 -9.66 -15.71 -8.56
N SER A 151 -10.88 -16.10 -8.24
CA SER A 151 -12.07 -15.82 -9.06
C SER A 151 -12.49 -14.36 -9.05
N SER A 152 -12.17 -13.64 -7.98
CA SER A 152 -12.50 -12.22 -7.81
C SER A 152 -11.47 -11.27 -8.43
N LEU A 153 -10.24 -11.75 -8.70
CA LEU A 153 -9.14 -10.92 -9.17
C LEU A 153 -9.36 -10.47 -10.61
N ASN A 154 -9.57 -9.17 -10.81
CA ASN A 154 -9.87 -8.59 -12.11
C ASN A 154 -8.96 -7.43 -12.53
N LYS A 155 -8.19 -6.86 -11.57
CA LYS A 155 -7.22 -5.80 -11.82
C LYS A 155 -5.84 -6.23 -11.33
N ILE A 156 -4.90 -6.38 -12.26
CA ILE A 156 -3.50 -6.73 -11.96
C ILE A 156 -2.61 -5.62 -12.49
N MET A 157 -2.05 -4.85 -11.60
CA MET A 157 -1.11 -3.78 -11.91
C MET A 157 0.28 -4.12 -11.38
N PHE A 158 1.30 -3.73 -12.09
CA PHE A 158 2.69 -3.93 -11.67
C PHE A 158 3.56 -2.75 -12.09
N SER A 159 4.61 -2.53 -11.32
CA SER A 159 5.55 -1.43 -11.55
C SER A 159 6.95 -1.77 -11.03
N GLY A 160 7.89 -0.88 -11.34
CA GLY A 160 9.27 -0.94 -10.85
C GLY A 160 10.25 -1.60 -11.80
N GLU A 161 9.82 -2.62 -12.55
CA GLU A 161 10.65 -3.39 -13.47
C GLU A 161 9.90 -3.73 -14.75
N VAL A 162 10.64 -4.10 -15.79
CA VAL A 162 10.04 -4.64 -17.03
C VAL A 162 9.58 -6.07 -16.79
N MET A 163 8.30 -6.34 -17.05
CA MET A 163 7.75 -7.70 -16.96
C MET A 163 8.35 -8.59 -18.05
N PRO A 164 9.03 -9.69 -17.69
CA PRO A 164 9.55 -10.61 -18.70
C PRO A 164 8.43 -11.30 -19.45
N ILE A 165 8.51 -11.35 -20.79
CA ILE A 165 7.44 -11.87 -21.68
C ILE A 165 7.02 -13.31 -21.30
N LYS A 166 7.94 -14.14 -20.85
CA LYS A 166 7.67 -15.54 -20.44
C LYS A 166 6.67 -15.65 -19.26
N HIS A 167 6.43 -14.57 -18.53
CA HIS A 167 5.50 -14.52 -17.40
C HIS A 167 4.16 -13.83 -17.73
N LEU A 168 3.98 -13.37 -18.99
CA LEU A 168 2.74 -12.75 -19.47
C LEU A 168 1.79 -13.73 -20.16
N ASN A 169 2.26 -14.95 -20.47
CA ASN A 169 1.50 -15.98 -21.22
C ASN A 169 0.84 -17.00 -20.29
#